data_b6858b9b5236abe1a8535f1f63db6741
#
_entry.id   b6858b9b5236abe1a8535f1f63db6741
#
_cell.length_a   1.000
_cell.length_b   1.000
_cell.length_c   1.000
_cell.angle_alpha   90.00
_cell.angle_beta   90.00
_cell.angle_gamma   90.00
#
_symmetry.space_group_name_H-M   'P 1'
#
loop_
_entity.id
_entity.type
_entity.pdbx_description
1 polymer ?
#
loop_
_entity_poly.entity_id
_entity_poly.type
_entity_poly.pdbx_seq_one_letter_code
_entity_poly.pdbx_strand_id
1 'polypeptide(L)'
;ADAILFGSVGGPKWENLPPESQPERGALLPLRKHFKLFSNLRPAKLYQGLEAFCPLRADIAANGFDILCVRELTGGIYFGQPKGREGSGQYEKAFDTEVYHRFEIERIARIAFESARKRRRKVTSIDKANVLQSSILWREIVNDVAKTYPDVELAHMYIDNATM
;
A
#
# COMPACT_ATOMS: atom_id res chain seq x y z
N ALA A 1 22.23 -4.53 -13.40
CA ALA A 1 20.96 -4.94 -14.00
C ALA A 1 19.98 -3.77 -13.88
N ASP A 2 19.26 -3.49 -14.96
CA ASP A 2 18.32 -2.35 -15.03
C ASP A 2 16.95 -2.70 -14.41
N ALA A 3 16.66 -4.00 -14.24
CA ALA A 3 15.46 -4.50 -13.63
C ALA A 3 15.68 -5.89 -13.00
N ILE A 4 14.84 -6.22 -12.03
CA ILE A 4 14.79 -7.53 -11.37
C ILE A 4 13.38 -8.10 -11.56
N LEU A 5 13.27 -9.25 -12.23
CA LEU A 5 12.05 -10.02 -12.24
C LEU A 5 12.03 -10.94 -11.01
N PHE A 6 11.08 -10.70 -10.10
CA PHE A 6 10.97 -11.43 -8.85
C PHE A 6 9.61 -12.13 -8.80
N GLY A 7 9.63 -13.47 -8.65
CA GLY A 7 8.41 -14.25 -8.55
C GLY A 7 7.73 -14.15 -7.17
N SER A 8 6.59 -14.80 -7.04
CA SER A 8 5.92 -14.95 -5.74
C SER A 8 6.78 -15.75 -4.78
N VAL A 9 6.85 -15.30 -3.52
CA VAL A 9 7.60 -15.97 -2.45
C VAL A 9 6.68 -16.29 -1.28
N GLY A 10 7.12 -17.26 -0.47
CA GLY A 10 6.33 -17.77 0.64
C GLY A 10 5.64 -19.10 0.31
N GLY A 11 5.00 -19.66 1.30
CA GLY A 11 4.23 -20.91 1.20
C GLY A 11 4.52 -21.89 2.33
N PRO A 12 3.67 -22.92 2.51
CA PRO A 12 3.72 -23.83 3.68
C PRO A 12 5.08 -24.46 3.93
N LYS A 13 5.84 -24.69 2.87
CA LYS A 13 7.19 -25.27 2.96
C LYS A 13 8.16 -24.47 3.84
N TRP A 14 7.93 -23.15 3.95
CA TRP A 14 8.85 -22.23 4.59
C TRP A 14 8.37 -21.73 5.96
N GLU A 15 7.14 -22.08 6.36
CA GLU A 15 6.50 -21.59 7.61
C GLU A 15 7.25 -22.03 8.88
N ASN A 16 7.94 -23.18 8.83
CA ASN A 16 8.72 -23.72 9.95
C ASN A 16 10.13 -23.11 10.09
N LEU A 17 10.53 -22.22 9.16
CA LEU A 17 11.80 -21.53 9.29
C LEU A 17 11.72 -20.41 10.34
N PRO A 18 12.86 -20.10 11.00
CA PRO A 18 12.93 -18.87 11.80
C PRO A 18 12.45 -17.66 10.98
N PRO A 19 11.71 -16.71 11.60
CA PRO A 19 11.12 -15.58 10.88
C PRO A 19 12.08 -14.79 9.98
N GLU A 20 13.34 -14.64 10.41
CA GLU A 20 14.40 -13.95 9.66
C GLU A 20 14.87 -14.74 8.42
N SER A 21 14.65 -16.03 8.39
CA SER A 21 15.02 -16.93 7.28
C SER A 21 13.85 -17.16 6.32
N GLN A 22 12.65 -16.72 6.65
CA GLN A 22 11.52 -16.80 5.75
C GLN A 22 11.73 -15.90 4.54
N PRO A 23 11.28 -16.28 3.33
CA PRO A 23 11.56 -15.57 2.08
C PRO A 23 11.17 -14.09 2.11
N GLU A 24 10.11 -13.74 2.82
CA GLU A 24 9.63 -12.37 2.96
C GLU A 24 10.64 -11.49 3.72
N ARG A 25 11.13 -11.99 4.85
CA ARG A 25 12.08 -11.26 5.72
C ARG A 25 13.52 -11.43 5.27
N GLY A 26 13.87 -12.63 4.78
CA GLY A 26 15.24 -12.95 4.36
C GLY A 26 15.63 -12.38 3.00
N ALA A 27 14.68 -12.15 2.09
CA ALA A 27 14.96 -11.69 0.74
C ALA A 27 14.15 -10.44 0.35
N LEU A 28 12.83 -10.50 0.38
CA LEU A 28 11.98 -9.47 -0.20
C LEU A 28 12.12 -8.10 0.51
N LEU A 29 12.04 -8.08 1.82
CA LEU A 29 12.18 -6.83 2.60
C LEU A 29 13.60 -6.23 2.51
N PRO A 30 14.70 -7.02 2.59
CA PRO A 30 16.05 -6.52 2.34
C PRO A 30 16.22 -5.91 0.94
N LEU A 31 15.71 -6.53 -0.12
CA LEU A 31 15.76 -5.97 -1.48
C LEU A 31 15.04 -4.62 -1.56
N ARG A 32 13.83 -4.52 -1.01
CA ARG A 32 13.08 -3.26 -0.95
C ARG A 32 13.85 -2.17 -0.24
N LYS A 33 14.45 -2.48 0.88
CA LYS A 33 15.27 -1.54 1.65
C LYS A 33 16.53 -1.12 0.90
N HIS A 34 17.28 -2.09 0.37
CA HIS A 34 18.54 -1.85 -0.34
C HIS A 34 18.34 -0.93 -1.55
N PHE A 35 17.34 -1.21 -2.38
CA PHE A 35 17.04 -0.40 -3.58
C PHE A 35 16.12 0.79 -3.30
N LYS A 36 15.71 1.02 -2.04
CA LYS A 36 14.78 2.10 -1.66
C LYS A 36 13.49 2.09 -2.50
N LEU A 37 12.93 0.91 -2.72
CA LEU A 37 11.74 0.72 -3.54
C LEU A 37 10.51 1.19 -2.77
N PHE A 38 10.20 2.48 -2.88
CA PHE A 38 9.14 3.11 -2.10
C PHE A 38 7.75 2.98 -2.73
N SER A 39 7.66 2.85 -4.04
CA SER A 39 6.38 2.79 -4.74
C SER A 39 6.05 1.36 -5.15
N ASN A 40 4.96 0.83 -4.63
CA ASN A 40 4.41 -0.45 -5.03
C ASN A 40 3.13 -0.22 -5.84
N LEU A 41 3.20 -0.45 -7.14
CA LEU A 41 2.07 -0.31 -8.06
C LEU A 41 1.37 -1.65 -8.23
N ARG A 42 0.10 -1.72 -7.83
CA ARG A 42 -0.70 -2.95 -7.85
C ARG A 42 -1.94 -2.76 -8.71
N PRO A 43 -1.89 -3.13 -9.99
CA PRO A 43 -3.06 -3.07 -10.84
C PRO A 43 -4.05 -4.19 -10.49
N ALA A 44 -5.34 -3.83 -10.41
CA ALA A 44 -6.46 -4.74 -10.36
C ALA A 44 -7.36 -4.42 -11.56
N LYS A 45 -7.43 -5.33 -12.52
CA LYS A 45 -8.15 -5.11 -13.76
C LYS A 45 -8.90 -6.37 -14.15
N LEU A 46 -10.17 -6.21 -14.50
CA LEU A 46 -10.93 -7.27 -15.14
C LEU A 46 -10.75 -7.17 -16.66
N TYR A 47 -10.16 -8.21 -17.24
CA TYR A 47 -9.96 -8.30 -18.68
C TYR A 47 -11.19 -8.89 -19.35
N GLN A 48 -11.53 -8.37 -20.50
CA GLN A 48 -12.62 -8.88 -21.32
C GLN A 48 -12.43 -10.37 -21.63
N GLY A 49 -13.48 -11.16 -21.45
CA GLY A 49 -13.46 -12.61 -21.62
C GLY A 49 -13.05 -13.40 -20.37
N LEU A 50 -12.68 -12.71 -19.27
CA LEU A 50 -12.33 -13.34 -18.00
C LEU A 50 -13.38 -13.11 -16.90
N GLU A 51 -14.57 -12.63 -17.27
CA GLU A 51 -15.65 -12.29 -16.32
C GLU A 51 -16.08 -13.49 -15.49
N ALA A 52 -16.08 -14.69 -16.08
CA ALA A 52 -16.46 -15.94 -15.40
C ALA A 52 -15.52 -16.33 -14.25
N PHE A 53 -14.29 -15.81 -14.25
CA PHE A 53 -13.30 -16.03 -13.18
C PHE A 53 -13.30 -14.93 -12.13
N CYS A 54 -14.11 -13.87 -12.30
CA CYS A 54 -14.22 -12.79 -11.36
C CYS A 54 -15.03 -13.23 -10.12
N PRO A 55 -14.52 -13.06 -8.88
CA PRO A 55 -15.25 -13.45 -7.68
C PRO A 55 -16.39 -12.48 -7.32
N LEU A 56 -16.49 -11.36 -8.00
CA LEU A 56 -17.56 -10.38 -7.76
C LEU A 56 -18.85 -10.82 -8.44
N ARG A 57 -19.98 -10.33 -7.91
CA ARG A 57 -21.30 -10.52 -8.53
C ARG A 57 -21.28 -10.07 -9.98
N ALA A 58 -21.96 -10.79 -10.85
CA ALA A 58 -21.97 -10.54 -12.29
C ALA A 58 -22.45 -9.12 -12.67
N ASP A 59 -23.43 -8.57 -11.94
CA ASP A 59 -23.91 -7.19 -12.16
C ASP A 59 -22.86 -6.12 -11.81
N ILE A 60 -21.99 -6.37 -10.84
CA ILE A 60 -20.88 -5.49 -10.49
C ILE A 60 -19.74 -5.61 -11.51
N ALA A 61 -19.46 -6.84 -11.94
CA ALA A 61 -18.37 -7.15 -12.87
C ALA A 61 -18.72 -6.79 -14.34
N ALA A 62 -19.99 -6.66 -14.69
CA ALA A 62 -20.48 -6.50 -16.06
C ALA A 62 -19.82 -5.34 -16.85
N ASN A 63 -19.48 -4.24 -16.14
CA ASN A 63 -18.84 -3.08 -16.76
C ASN A 63 -17.31 -3.12 -16.67
N GLY A 64 -16.76 -4.21 -16.15
CA GLY A 64 -15.34 -4.31 -15.85
C GLY A 64 -14.88 -3.31 -14.78
N PHE A 65 -13.64 -3.43 -14.40
CA PHE A 65 -12.96 -2.44 -13.56
C PHE A 65 -11.47 -2.38 -13.90
N ASP A 66 -10.88 -1.23 -13.65
CA ASP A 66 -9.44 -0.99 -13.81
C ASP A 66 -8.99 -0.02 -12.72
N ILE A 67 -8.40 -0.57 -11.66
CA ILE A 67 -7.95 0.16 -10.47
C ILE A 67 -6.44 -0.01 -10.36
N LEU A 68 -5.71 1.08 -10.13
CA LEU A 68 -4.29 1.04 -9.77
C LEU A 68 -4.15 1.45 -8.31
N CYS A 69 -3.83 0.48 -7.44
CA CYS A 69 -3.48 0.76 -6.07
C CYS A 69 -2.00 1.20 -6.01
N VAL A 70 -1.77 2.45 -5.60
CA VAL A 70 -0.45 3.04 -5.40
C VAL A 70 -0.14 3.03 -3.92
N ARG A 71 0.85 2.21 -3.49
CA ARG A 71 1.18 2.00 -2.10
C ARG A 71 2.58 2.50 -1.75
N GLU A 72 2.69 3.32 -0.70
CA GLU A 72 3.98 3.60 -0.06
C GLU A 72 4.47 2.32 0.65
N LEU A 73 5.73 1.97 0.41
CA LEU A 73 6.24 0.65 0.78
C LEU A 73 7.36 0.69 1.81
N THR A 74 8.03 1.82 1.99
CA THR A 74 9.22 1.96 2.86
C THR A 74 8.98 2.73 4.14
N GLY A 75 7.87 3.46 4.23
CA GLY A 75 7.34 4.03 5.46
C GLY A 75 6.32 3.13 6.14
N GLY A 76 5.74 3.60 7.22
CA GLY A 76 4.65 2.96 7.94
C GLY A 76 5.08 1.87 8.90
N ILE A 77 4.15 0.98 9.22
CA ILE A 77 4.24 0.01 10.31
C ILE A 77 5.31 -1.08 10.11
N TYR A 78 5.72 -1.37 8.88
CA TYR A 78 6.69 -2.45 8.63
C TYR A 78 8.12 -2.10 9.05
N PHE A 79 8.46 -0.83 9.03
CA PHE A 79 9.81 -0.34 9.30
C PHE A 79 9.88 0.63 10.50
N GLY A 80 8.72 1.03 11.02
CA GLY A 80 8.63 1.92 12.18
C GLY A 80 9.25 1.30 13.44
N GLN A 81 9.75 2.17 14.30
CA GLN A 81 10.36 1.79 15.58
C GLN A 81 9.77 2.69 16.67
N PRO A 82 9.67 2.22 17.93
CA PRO A 82 10.00 0.87 18.42
C PRO A 82 8.96 -0.18 17.99
N LYS A 83 9.36 -1.45 17.93
CA LYS A 83 8.47 -2.59 17.79
C LYS A 83 9.01 -3.79 18.55
N GLY A 84 8.14 -4.63 19.05
CA GLY A 84 8.58 -5.78 19.84
C GLY A 84 7.49 -6.40 20.68
N ARG A 85 7.93 -7.21 21.63
CA ARG A 85 7.12 -7.82 22.67
C ARG A 85 7.72 -7.55 24.04
N GLU A 86 6.89 -7.35 25.02
CA GLU A 86 7.27 -7.09 26.40
C GLU A 86 6.30 -7.76 27.38
N GLY A 87 6.79 -8.08 28.59
CA GLY A 87 6.00 -8.73 29.61
C GLY A 87 5.93 -10.24 29.48
N SER A 88 5.06 -10.87 30.27
CA SER A 88 4.82 -12.32 30.26
C SER A 88 3.42 -12.64 30.77
N GLY A 89 2.89 -13.83 30.41
CA GLY A 89 1.56 -14.27 30.81
C GLY A 89 0.47 -13.30 30.35
N GLN A 90 -0.48 -12.99 31.22
CA GLN A 90 -1.58 -12.08 30.93
C GLN A 90 -1.18 -10.62 30.68
N TYR A 91 0.07 -10.25 31.02
CA TYR A 91 0.60 -8.90 30.78
C TYR A 91 1.54 -8.84 29.57
N GLU A 92 1.66 -9.93 28.81
CA GLU A 92 2.41 -9.90 27.56
C GLU A 92 1.72 -8.96 26.58
N LYS A 93 2.50 -8.04 25.99
CA LYS A 93 2.04 -7.13 24.95
C LYS A 93 2.98 -7.16 23.75
N ALA A 94 2.43 -6.98 22.57
CA ALA A 94 3.19 -6.77 21.34
C ALA A 94 2.80 -5.42 20.73
N PHE A 95 3.74 -4.75 20.11
CA PHE A 95 3.52 -3.44 19.50
C PHE A 95 4.36 -3.25 18.25
N ASP A 96 3.77 -2.55 17.29
CA ASP A 96 4.41 -2.04 16.08
C ASP A 96 4.10 -0.54 15.96
N THR A 97 5.08 0.25 15.59
CA THR A 97 4.93 1.70 15.43
C THR A 97 4.69 2.06 13.97
N GLU A 98 3.61 2.76 13.68
CA GLU A 98 3.36 3.34 12.37
C GLU A 98 3.94 4.75 12.29
N VAL A 99 4.89 4.95 11.38
CA VAL A 99 5.55 6.24 11.15
C VAL A 99 5.58 6.58 9.67
N TYR A 100 5.10 7.77 9.33
CA TYR A 100 5.27 8.37 8.01
C TYR A 100 5.90 9.74 8.11
N HIS A 101 6.92 9.98 7.30
CA HIS A 101 7.51 11.30 7.16
C HIS A 101 6.85 12.06 6.00
N ARG A 102 6.85 13.38 6.06
CA ARG A 102 6.29 14.25 5.01
C ARG A 102 6.79 13.87 3.61
N PHE A 103 8.11 13.66 3.45
CA PHE A 103 8.71 13.34 2.15
C PHE A 103 8.25 11.99 1.58
N GLU A 104 7.92 11.02 2.44
CA GLU A 104 7.42 9.69 2.04
C GLU A 104 6.02 9.80 1.46
N ILE A 105 5.17 10.57 2.12
CA ILE A 105 3.80 10.82 1.66
C ILE A 105 3.83 11.65 0.36
N GLU A 106 4.65 12.69 0.30
CA GLU A 106 4.75 13.55 -0.87
C GLU A 106 5.19 12.79 -2.12
N ARG A 107 6.24 11.96 -2.03
CA ARG A 107 6.75 11.21 -3.19
C ARG A 107 5.72 10.21 -3.71
N ILE A 108 5.00 9.49 -2.82
CA ILE A 108 4.01 8.52 -3.27
C ILE A 108 2.75 9.19 -3.82
N ALA A 109 2.34 10.33 -3.24
CA ALA A 109 1.25 11.13 -3.77
C ALA A 109 1.56 11.61 -5.20
N ARG A 110 2.77 12.12 -5.47
CA ARG A 110 3.20 12.51 -6.82
C ARG A 110 3.10 11.35 -7.81
N ILE A 111 3.55 10.14 -7.44
CA ILE A 111 3.41 8.94 -8.29
C ILE A 111 1.94 8.63 -8.58
N ALA A 112 1.07 8.78 -7.59
CA ALA A 112 -0.37 8.55 -7.77
C ALA A 112 -0.99 9.56 -8.74
N PHE A 113 -0.70 10.85 -8.59
CA PHE A 113 -1.21 11.90 -9.47
C PHE A 113 -0.66 11.78 -10.89
N GLU A 114 0.64 11.51 -11.07
CA GLU A 114 1.23 11.27 -12.39
C GLU A 114 0.64 10.02 -13.07
N SER A 115 0.40 8.97 -12.32
CA SER A 115 -0.28 7.78 -12.81
C SER A 115 -1.73 8.08 -13.22
N ALA A 116 -2.43 8.89 -12.44
CA ALA A 116 -3.81 9.29 -12.73
C ALA A 116 -3.92 10.12 -14.03
N ARG A 117 -2.95 11.00 -14.32
CA ARG A 117 -2.89 11.76 -15.60
C ARG A 117 -2.87 10.86 -16.82
N LYS A 118 -2.22 9.70 -16.71
CA LYS A 118 -2.15 8.69 -17.78
C LYS A 118 -3.38 7.79 -17.84
N ARG A 119 -4.35 8.01 -16.96
CA ARG A 119 -5.57 7.20 -16.81
C ARG A 119 -6.81 8.10 -16.83
N ARG A 120 -7.70 7.96 -15.85
CA ARG A 120 -8.99 8.69 -15.80
C ARG A 120 -8.94 10.01 -15.02
N ARG A 121 -7.74 10.48 -14.66
CA ARG A 121 -7.52 11.71 -13.89
C ARG A 121 -8.28 11.75 -12.56
N LYS A 122 -8.34 10.59 -11.87
CA LYS A 122 -8.98 10.47 -10.56
C LYS A 122 -8.01 9.79 -9.59
N VAL A 123 -7.89 10.37 -8.41
CA VAL A 123 -7.17 9.81 -7.27
C VAL A 123 -8.14 9.71 -6.10
N THR A 124 -8.23 8.53 -5.48
CA THR A 124 -8.88 8.35 -4.19
C THR A 124 -7.81 8.07 -3.15
N SER A 125 -7.62 9.00 -2.23
CA SER A 125 -6.71 8.83 -1.10
C SER A 125 -7.43 8.09 0.02
N ILE A 126 -6.85 6.99 0.47
CA ILE A 126 -7.44 6.13 1.50
C ILE A 126 -6.62 6.26 2.77
N ASP A 127 -7.29 6.57 3.88
CA ASP A 127 -6.65 6.84 5.16
C ASP A 127 -7.57 6.52 6.36
N LYS A 128 -7.09 6.77 7.58
CA LYS A 128 -7.84 6.71 8.84
C LYS A 128 -7.74 8.03 9.60
N ALA A 129 -7.86 9.16 8.90
CA ALA A 129 -7.64 10.50 9.46
C ALA A 129 -8.63 10.90 10.57
N ASN A 130 -9.75 10.20 10.72
CA ASN A 130 -10.64 10.39 11.85
C ASN A 130 -10.09 9.89 13.19
N VAL A 131 -8.99 9.10 13.19
CA VAL A 131 -8.42 8.49 14.40
C VAL A 131 -6.90 8.67 14.49
N LEU A 132 -6.16 8.47 13.39
CA LEU A 132 -4.70 8.34 13.40
C LEU A 132 -4.01 9.65 13.01
N GLN A 133 -3.00 10.06 13.81
CA GLN A 133 -2.18 11.24 13.51
C GLN A 133 -1.37 11.08 12.21
N SER A 134 -0.87 9.88 11.92
CA SER A 134 -0.19 9.56 10.67
C SER A 134 -1.10 9.78 9.46
N SER A 135 -2.36 9.43 9.57
CA SER A 135 -3.36 9.61 8.52
C SER A 135 -3.82 11.07 8.38
N ILE A 136 -3.85 11.85 9.45
CA ILE A 136 -4.10 13.29 9.39
C ILE A 136 -2.99 13.96 8.58
N LEU A 137 -1.73 13.70 8.91
CA LEU A 137 -0.57 14.21 8.16
C LEU A 137 -0.62 13.75 6.70
N TRP A 138 -0.98 12.48 6.46
CA TRP A 138 -1.16 11.94 5.11
C TRP A 138 -2.14 12.78 4.28
N ARG A 139 -3.31 13.02 4.82
CA ARG A 139 -4.38 13.78 4.15
C ARG A 139 -3.97 15.22 3.86
N GLU A 140 -3.32 15.88 4.81
CA GLU A 140 -2.81 17.25 4.64
C GLU A 140 -1.82 17.32 3.46
N ILE A 141 -0.84 16.42 3.42
CA ILE A 141 0.18 16.42 2.38
C ILE A 141 -0.40 16.04 1.01
N VAL A 142 -1.30 15.06 0.95
CA VAL A 142 -1.98 14.71 -0.29
C VAL A 142 -2.76 15.89 -0.85
N ASN A 143 -3.44 16.66 0.02
CA ASN A 143 -4.13 17.90 -0.39
C ASN A 143 -3.14 18.96 -0.90
N ASP A 144 -1.98 19.10 -0.28
CA ASP A 144 -0.97 20.06 -0.72
C ASP A 144 -0.40 19.65 -2.11
N VAL A 145 -0.10 18.38 -2.31
CA VAL A 145 0.35 17.86 -3.61
C VAL A 145 -0.73 18.06 -4.68
N ALA A 146 -2.00 17.80 -4.36
CA ALA A 146 -3.11 17.96 -5.30
C ALA A 146 -3.20 19.37 -5.91
N LYS A 147 -2.82 20.41 -5.18
CA LYS A 147 -2.78 21.79 -5.70
C LYS A 147 -1.87 21.94 -6.92
N THR A 148 -0.87 21.07 -7.07
CA THR A 148 0.03 21.06 -8.23
C THR A 148 -0.50 20.22 -9.42
N TYR A 149 -1.66 19.58 -9.25
CA TYR A 149 -2.33 18.74 -10.24
C TYR A 149 -3.79 19.14 -10.43
N PRO A 150 -4.09 20.39 -10.85
CA PRO A 150 -5.46 20.90 -10.94
C PRO A 150 -6.33 20.18 -11.97
N ASP A 151 -5.70 19.38 -12.84
CA ASP A 151 -6.33 18.55 -13.86
C ASP A 151 -6.72 17.15 -13.36
N VAL A 152 -6.46 16.83 -12.08
CA VAL A 152 -6.77 15.52 -11.46
C VAL A 152 -7.75 15.70 -10.31
N GLU A 153 -8.87 15.01 -10.38
CA GLU A 153 -9.87 14.95 -9.30
C GLU A 153 -9.31 14.19 -8.09
N LEU A 154 -9.36 14.79 -6.90
CA LEU A 154 -9.01 14.14 -5.64
C LEU A 154 -10.25 13.89 -4.79
N ALA A 155 -10.43 12.66 -4.32
CA ALA A 155 -11.37 12.31 -3.27
C ALA A 155 -10.64 11.65 -2.09
N HIS A 156 -11.20 11.75 -0.89
CA HIS A 156 -10.73 11.05 0.30
C HIS A 156 -11.76 10.03 0.75
N MET A 157 -11.29 8.86 1.20
CA MET A 157 -12.14 7.82 1.74
C MET A 157 -11.48 7.19 2.96
N TYR A 158 -12.24 7.01 4.03
CA TYR A 158 -11.74 6.23 5.17
C TYR A 158 -11.60 4.76 4.79
N ILE A 159 -10.56 4.12 5.34
CA ILE A 159 -10.26 2.71 5.02
C ILE A 159 -11.43 1.77 5.32
N ASP A 160 -12.20 2.04 6.37
CA ASP A 160 -13.39 1.23 6.70
C ASP A 160 -14.40 1.21 5.56
N ASN A 161 -14.63 2.37 4.95
CA ASN A 161 -15.55 2.54 3.84
C ASN A 161 -15.00 1.95 2.54
N ALA A 162 -13.67 2.02 2.37
CA ALA A 162 -13.01 1.52 1.17
C ALA A 162 -12.95 -0.01 1.10
N THR A 163 -13.18 -0.69 2.23
CA THR A 163 -13.14 -2.16 2.33
C THR A 163 -14.52 -2.80 2.34
N MET A 164 -15.59 -2.01 2.40
CA MET A 164 -16.99 -2.44 2.26
C MET A 164 -17.45 -2.40 0.80
#